data_588cc99f8eb495bb2fd4ce31b1fc7282
#
_entry.id   588cc99f8eb495bb2fd4ce31b1fc7282
#
_cell.length_a   1.000
_cell.length_b   1.000
_cell.length_c   1.000
_cell.angle_alpha   90.00
_cell.angle_beta   90.00
_cell.angle_gamma   90.00
#
_symmetry.space_group_name_H-M   'P 1'
#
loop_
_entity.id
_entity.type
_entity.pdbx_description
1 polymer ?
#
loop_
_entity_poly.entity_id
_entity_poly.type
_entity_poly.pdbx_seq_one_letter_code
_entity_poly.pdbx_strand_id
1 'polypeptide(L)'
;MAEIKNYTMNFGPQHPAAHGVLRLVLEMDGEVIQRVDPHIGLLHRATEKLAENRTYLQSVPYMDRLDYVSMMMNEHAYVMTIEKLLQIKVPIRAQYIRVLFDEITRILNHLLWLGAHALDVGAMTVFLYAFRER
;
A
#
# COMPACT_ATOMS: atom_id res chain seq x y z
N MET A 1 -4.75 -46.68 5.12
CA MET A 1 -4.72 -45.24 5.40
C MET A 1 -4.87 -44.58 4.05
N ALA A 2 -5.83 -43.67 3.89
CA ALA A 2 -5.93 -42.92 2.65
C ALA A 2 -4.70 -41.99 2.54
N GLU A 3 -3.99 -42.10 1.44
CA GLU A 3 -2.88 -41.22 1.10
C GLU A 3 -3.46 -39.81 0.98
N ILE A 4 -3.02 -38.88 1.86
CA ILE A 4 -3.46 -37.49 1.78
C ILE A 4 -2.82 -36.92 0.53
N LYS A 5 -3.61 -36.78 -0.52
CA LYS A 5 -3.16 -36.11 -1.75
C LYS A 5 -3.02 -34.62 -1.47
N ASN A 6 -1.93 -34.04 -1.96
CA ASN A 6 -1.76 -32.60 -2.03
C ASN A 6 -3.01 -31.97 -2.66
N TYR A 7 -3.52 -30.90 -2.06
CA TYR A 7 -4.66 -30.18 -2.62
C TYR A 7 -4.28 -28.72 -2.91
N THR A 8 -4.95 -28.15 -3.89
CA THR A 8 -4.77 -26.75 -4.28
C THR A 8 -5.86 -25.91 -3.66
N MET A 9 -5.47 -24.83 -3.01
CA MET A 9 -6.38 -23.88 -2.39
C MET A 9 -6.14 -22.46 -2.91
N ASN A 10 -7.22 -21.72 -3.18
CA ASN A 10 -7.15 -20.30 -3.45
C ASN A 10 -7.29 -19.52 -2.13
N PHE A 11 -6.27 -18.78 -1.77
CA PHE A 11 -6.32 -17.81 -0.67
C PHE A 11 -6.58 -16.42 -1.25
N GLY A 12 -7.77 -15.92 -1.05
CA GLY A 12 -8.26 -14.66 -1.64
C GLY A 12 -8.68 -14.80 -3.12
N PRO A 13 -9.16 -13.68 -3.73
CA PRO A 13 -9.26 -12.34 -3.17
C PRO A 13 -10.34 -12.15 -2.11
N GLN A 14 -11.39 -12.98 -2.09
CA GLN A 14 -12.42 -12.93 -1.06
C GLN A 14 -11.97 -13.72 0.18
N HIS A 15 -11.18 -13.07 1.02
CA HIS A 15 -10.73 -13.57 2.31
C HIS A 15 -10.44 -12.37 3.22
N PRO A 16 -10.77 -12.41 4.51
CA PRO A 16 -10.53 -11.28 5.42
C PRO A 16 -9.08 -10.79 5.42
N ALA A 17 -8.11 -11.70 5.40
CA ALA A 17 -6.68 -11.37 5.38
C ALA A 17 -6.12 -11.06 3.98
N ALA A 18 -6.92 -11.15 2.93
CA ALA A 18 -6.50 -10.84 1.56
C ALA A 18 -6.78 -9.38 1.16
N HIS A 19 -7.51 -8.63 1.99
CA HIS A 19 -7.86 -7.21 1.78
C HIS A 19 -8.47 -6.92 0.40
N GLY A 20 -9.12 -7.93 -0.21
CA GLY A 20 -9.80 -7.83 -1.51
C GLY A 20 -8.88 -7.86 -2.74
N VAL A 21 -7.55 -7.83 -2.57
CA VAL A 21 -6.58 -7.69 -3.68
C VAL A 21 -5.47 -8.74 -3.68
N LEU A 22 -5.36 -9.56 -2.66
CA LEU A 22 -4.39 -10.65 -2.61
C LEU A 22 -5.02 -11.94 -3.10
N ARG A 23 -4.40 -12.59 -4.08
CA ARG A 23 -4.72 -13.95 -4.49
C ARG A 23 -3.46 -14.80 -4.49
N LEU A 24 -3.48 -15.86 -3.70
CA LEU A 24 -2.44 -16.88 -3.69
C LEU A 24 -3.06 -18.22 -4.08
N VAL A 25 -2.43 -18.92 -4.99
CA VAL A 25 -2.75 -20.33 -5.24
C VAL A 25 -1.75 -21.15 -4.45
N LEU A 26 -2.24 -21.89 -3.46
CA LEU A 26 -1.43 -22.66 -2.52
C LEU A 26 -1.55 -24.15 -2.85
N GLU A 27 -0.41 -24.83 -2.92
CA GLU A 27 -0.35 -26.30 -2.91
C GLU A 27 -0.06 -26.73 -1.47
N MET A 28 -0.98 -27.50 -0.90
CA MET A 28 -0.97 -27.87 0.51
C MET A 28 -0.80 -29.37 0.67
N ASP A 29 0.01 -29.77 1.67
CA ASP A 29 0.04 -31.12 2.20
C ASP A 29 -0.47 -31.06 3.65
N GLY A 30 -1.76 -31.38 3.85
CA GLY A 30 -2.42 -31.07 5.11
C GLY A 30 -2.41 -29.56 5.38
N GLU A 31 -1.78 -29.14 6.48
CA GLU A 31 -1.61 -27.72 6.87
C GLU A 31 -0.28 -27.11 6.41
N VAL A 32 0.57 -27.91 5.77
CA VAL A 32 1.89 -27.46 5.32
C VAL A 32 1.80 -26.93 3.91
N ILE A 33 2.25 -25.70 3.71
CA ILE A 33 2.34 -25.09 2.38
C ILE A 33 3.58 -25.62 1.67
N GLN A 34 3.37 -26.32 0.54
CA GLN A 34 4.45 -26.84 -0.30
C GLN A 34 4.88 -25.86 -1.37
N ARG A 35 3.90 -25.12 -1.93
CA ARG A 35 4.15 -24.14 -2.97
C ARG A 35 3.16 -22.99 -2.88
N VAL A 36 3.64 -21.79 -3.22
CA VAL A 36 2.84 -20.57 -3.34
C VAL A 36 3.03 -19.99 -4.72
N ASP A 37 1.91 -19.75 -5.42
CA ASP A 37 1.88 -19.05 -6.70
C ASP A 37 1.07 -17.75 -6.53
N PRO A 38 1.73 -16.57 -6.44
CA PRO A 38 1.05 -15.29 -6.27
C PRO A 38 0.50 -14.78 -7.61
N HIS A 39 -0.79 -14.50 -7.64
CA HIS A 39 -1.47 -13.87 -8.77
C HIS A 39 -1.62 -12.38 -8.51
N ILE A 40 -0.71 -11.59 -9.06
CA ILE A 40 -0.69 -10.12 -8.95
C ILE A 40 -1.54 -9.47 -10.03
N GLY A 41 -1.84 -8.17 -9.86
CA GLY A 41 -2.53 -7.37 -10.85
C GLY A 41 -3.96 -6.96 -10.48
N LEU A 42 -4.51 -7.45 -9.36
CA LEU A 42 -5.87 -7.10 -8.93
C LEU A 42 -6.03 -5.61 -8.59
N LEU A 43 -4.93 -4.92 -8.30
CA LEU A 43 -4.90 -3.48 -8.05
C LEU A 43 -4.10 -2.71 -9.14
N HIS A 44 -3.80 -3.35 -10.27
CA HIS A 44 -3.11 -2.69 -11.36
C HIS A 44 -4.02 -1.65 -12.04
N ARG A 45 -3.58 -0.40 -12.08
CA ARG A 45 -4.35 0.74 -12.60
C ARG A 45 -3.63 1.49 -13.71
N ALA A 46 -2.62 0.89 -14.31
CA ALA A 46 -1.79 1.47 -15.38
C ALA A 46 -1.22 2.86 -15.04
N THR A 47 -0.86 3.11 -13.78
CA THR A 47 -0.42 4.42 -13.29
C THR A 47 0.78 4.96 -14.06
N GLU A 48 1.77 4.13 -14.36
CA GLU A 48 2.95 4.51 -15.15
C GLU A 48 2.57 4.93 -16.56
N LYS A 49 1.72 4.16 -17.21
CA LYS A 49 1.26 4.45 -18.58
C LYS A 49 0.41 5.72 -18.65
N LEU A 50 -0.40 5.98 -17.65
CA LEU A 50 -1.17 7.20 -17.53
C LEU A 50 -0.25 8.42 -17.30
N ALA A 51 0.78 8.29 -16.48
CA ALA A 51 1.74 9.35 -16.22
C ALA A 51 2.54 9.76 -17.47
N GLU A 52 2.87 8.81 -18.36
CA GLU A 52 3.56 9.11 -19.63
C GLU A 52 2.81 10.11 -20.52
N ASN A 53 1.49 10.19 -20.40
CA ASN A 53 0.63 11.10 -21.19
C ASN A 53 0.29 12.39 -20.46
N ARG A 54 0.97 12.70 -19.37
CA ARG A 54 0.73 13.87 -18.53
C ARG A 54 2.00 14.70 -18.34
N THR A 55 1.83 15.97 -18.00
CA THR A 55 2.94 16.78 -17.52
C THR A 55 3.37 16.32 -16.12
N TYR A 56 4.57 16.67 -15.71
CA TYR A 56 5.07 16.34 -14.37
C TYR A 56 4.11 16.84 -13.27
N LEU A 57 3.58 18.05 -13.40
CA LEU A 57 2.64 18.61 -12.43
C LEU A 57 1.31 17.85 -12.41
N GLN A 58 0.81 17.43 -13.56
CA GLN A 58 -0.42 16.64 -13.68
C GLN A 58 -0.25 15.20 -13.19
N SER A 59 0.99 14.72 -13.07
CA SER A 59 1.30 13.38 -12.60
C SER A 59 1.41 13.28 -11.08
N VAL A 60 1.52 14.42 -10.37
CA VAL A 60 1.60 14.45 -8.89
C VAL A 60 0.48 13.64 -8.23
N PRO A 61 -0.82 13.81 -8.60
CA PRO A 61 -1.91 13.05 -7.98
C PRO A 61 -1.82 11.52 -8.18
N TYR A 62 -1.09 11.04 -9.19
CA TYR A 62 -0.90 9.60 -9.34
C TYR A 62 -0.02 9.00 -8.23
N MET A 63 0.89 9.80 -7.68
CA MET A 63 1.77 9.37 -6.61
C MET A 63 1.01 9.05 -5.32
N ASP A 64 -0.08 9.76 -5.04
CA ASP A 64 -0.96 9.50 -3.90
C ASP A 64 -1.56 8.10 -3.92
N ARG A 65 -1.73 7.51 -5.10
CA ARG A 65 -2.35 6.21 -5.30
C ARG A 65 -1.36 5.04 -5.31
N LEU A 66 -0.08 5.31 -5.13
CA LEU A 66 0.95 4.26 -5.01
C LEU A 66 0.90 3.68 -3.60
N ASP A 67 1.55 4.29 -2.65
CA ASP A 67 1.31 4.01 -1.24
C ASP A 67 0.21 4.95 -0.74
N TYR A 68 -1.05 4.54 -0.89
CA TYR A 68 -2.23 5.33 -0.56
C TYR A 68 -2.43 5.56 0.96
N VAL A 69 -1.50 5.11 1.76
CA VAL A 69 -1.45 5.35 3.22
C VAL A 69 -0.46 6.46 3.55
N SER A 70 0.52 6.72 2.68
CA SER A 70 1.57 7.74 2.84
C SER A 70 1.57 8.75 1.69
N MET A 71 0.43 9.30 1.36
CA MET A 71 0.18 10.10 0.16
C MET A 71 1.15 11.27 0.00
N MET A 72 1.26 12.13 1.00
CA MET A 72 2.12 13.32 0.90
C MET A 72 3.61 12.99 0.86
N MET A 73 4.05 11.91 1.47
CA MET A 73 5.42 11.42 1.34
C MET A 73 5.73 10.97 -0.08
N ASN A 74 4.78 10.31 -0.75
CA ASN A 74 4.93 9.92 -2.14
C ASN A 74 5.04 11.13 -3.07
N GLU A 75 4.17 12.12 -2.88
CA GLU A 75 4.24 13.39 -3.62
C GLU A 75 5.57 14.09 -3.39
N HIS A 76 6.02 14.18 -2.14
CA HIS A 76 7.27 14.83 -1.79
C HIS A 76 8.47 14.13 -2.44
N ALA A 77 8.55 12.82 -2.40
CA ALA A 77 9.60 12.06 -3.05
C ALA A 77 9.64 12.30 -4.56
N TYR A 78 8.48 12.32 -5.21
CA TYR A 78 8.35 12.62 -6.63
C TYR A 78 8.80 14.04 -6.96
N VAL A 79 8.29 15.03 -6.23
CA VAL A 79 8.60 16.45 -6.45
C VAL A 79 10.08 16.73 -6.21
N MET A 80 10.69 16.17 -5.16
CA MET A 80 12.14 16.28 -4.92
C MET A 80 12.96 15.73 -6.10
N THR A 81 12.51 14.66 -6.73
CA THR A 81 13.17 14.09 -7.90
C THR A 81 13.15 15.07 -9.08
N ILE A 82 11.99 15.68 -9.35
CA ILE A 82 11.85 16.68 -10.41
C ILE A 82 12.64 17.95 -10.12
N GLU A 83 12.60 18.44 -8.88
CA GLU A 83 13.36 19.60 -8.43
C GLU A 83 14.88 19.38 -8.57
N LYS A 84 15.35 18.20 -8.23
CA LYS A 84 16.76 17.81 -8.43
C LYS A 84 17.14 17.78 -9.90
N LEU A 85 16.27 17.22 -10.76
CA LEU A 85 16.48 17.17 -12.20
C LEU A 85 16.55 18.57 -12.82
N LEU A 86 15.69 19.49 -12.39
CA LEU A 86 15.60 20.85 -12.87
C LEU A 86 16.50 21.84 -12.11
N GLN A 87 17.24 21.38 -11.09
CA GLN A 87 18.10 22.20 -10.23
C GLN A 87 17.36 23.37 -9.55
N ILE A 88 16.11 23.16 -9.19
CA ILE A 88 15.27 24.15 -8.51
C ILE A 88 15.68 24.26 -7.04
N LYS A 89 15.91 25.49 -6.58
CA LYS A 89 16.15 25.77 -5.15
C LYS A 89 14.83 26.01 -4.45
N VAL A 90 14.48 25.14 -3.54
CA VAL A 90 13.24 25.23 -2.74
C VAL A 90 13.46 26.17 -1.56
N PRO A 91 12.56 27.16 -1.33
CA PRO A 91 12.61 28.04 -0.16
C PRO A 91 12.57 27.26 1.16
N ILE A 92 13.31 27.70 2.16
CA ILE A 92 13.42 27.04 3.46
C ILE A 92 12.06 26.80 4.12
N ARG A 93 11.15 27.78 4.03
CA ARG A 93 9.79 27.63 4.56
C ARG A 93 9.04 26.47 3.94
N ALA A 94 9.17 26.26 2.63
CA ALA A 94 8.53 25.14 1.93
C ALA A 94 9.09 23.80 2.39
N GLN A 95 10.41 23.73 2.63
CA GLN A 95 11.05 22.52 3.16
C GLN A 95 10.48 22.15 4.54
N TYR A 96 10.33 23.10 5.45
CA TYR A 96 9.75 22.85 6.78
C TYR A 96 8.28 22.45 6.70
N ILE A 97 7.49 23.05 5.81
CA ILE A 97 6.09 22.67 5.59
C ILE A 97 6.01 21.22 5.08
N ARG A 98 6.85 20.85 4.15
CA ARG A 98 6.90 19.48 3.63
C ARG A 98 7.23 18.46 4.72
N VAL A 99 8.26 18.72 5.52
CA VAL A 99 8.62 17.85 6.64
C VAL A 99 7.47 17.72 7.64
N LEU A 100 6.79 18.84 7.97
CA LEU A 100 5.62 18.80 8.84
C LEU A 100 4.54 17.86 8.31
N PHE A 101 4.20 17.97 7.03
CA PHE A 101 3.17 17.12 6.42
C PHE A 101 3.63 15.69 6.21
N ASP A 102 4.92 15.44 5.98
CA ASP A 102 5.49 14.10 5.95
C ASP A 102 5.31 13.39 7.31
N GLU A 103 5.58 14.10 8.42
CA GLU A 103 5.44 13.51 9.75
C GLU A 103 3.97 13.32 10.17
N ILE A 104 3.08 14.23 9.77
CA ILE A 104 1.64 14.01 9.93
C ILE A 104 1.21 12.77 9.12
N THR A 105 1.66 12.65 7.89
CA THR A 105 1.38 11.49 7.04
C THR A 105 1.94 10.20 7.63
N ARG A 106 3.10 10.25 8.27
CA ARG A 106 3.67 9.11 9.00
C ARG A 106 2.76 8.65 10.15
N ILE A 107 2.20 9.59 10.91
CA ILE A 107 1.23 9.27 11.96
C ILE A 107 -0.02 8.61 11.36
N LEU A 108 -0.56 9.15 10.27
CA LEU A 108 -1.72 8.59 9.58
C LEU A 108 -1.46 7.17 9.06
N ASN A 109 -0.25 6.94 8.54
CA ASN A 109 0.20 5.62 8.10
C ASN A 109 0.23 4.62 9.26
N HIS A 110 0.86 4.99 10.36
CA HIS A 110 0.97 4.12 11.53
C HIS A 110 -0.39 3.80 12.15
N LEU A 111 -1.32 4.75 12.18
CA LEU A 111 -2.67 4.53 12.68
C LEU A 111 -3.43 3.53 11.80
N LEU A 112 -3.33 3.63 10.48
CA LEU A 112 -3.96 2.65 9.59
C LEU A 112 -3.30 1.28 9.69
N TRP A 113 -1.96 1.23 9.67
CA TRP A 113 -1.23 -0.03 9.80
C TRP A 113 -1.57 -0.75 11.10
N LEU A 114 -1.48 -0.05 12.23
CA LEU A 114 -1.78 -0.63 13.54
C LEU A 114 -3.25 -1.07 13.65
N GLY A 115 -4.17 -0.22 13.15
CA GLY A 115 -5.60 -0.53 13.15
C GLY A 115 -5.93 -1.74 12.28
N ALA A 116 -5.39 -1.82 11.07
CA ALA A 116 -5.61 -2.95 10.16
C ALA A 116 -5.02 -4.24 10.72
N HIS A 117 -3.83 -4.19 11.31
CA HIS A 117 -3.23 -5.36 11.96
C HIS A 117 -4.04 -5.82 13.16
N ALA A 118 -4.53 -4.89 13.99
CA ALA A 118 -5.41 -5.22 15.10
C ALA A 118 -6.72 -5.88 14.62
N LEU A 119 -7.28 -5.42 13.50
CA LEU A 119 -8.45 -6.04 12.87
C LEU A 119 -8.16 -7.46 12.42
N ASP A 120 -7.01 -7.71 11.79
CA ASP A 120 -6.62 -9.03 11.29
C ASP A 120 -6.48 -10.07 12.43
N VAL A 121 -6.05 -9.63 13.62
CA VAL A 121 -6.02 -10.49 14.82
C VAL A 121 -7.32 -10.50 15.62
N GLY A 122 -8.37 -9.83 15.13
CA GLY A 122 -9.72 -9.87 15.69
C GLY A 122 -10.13 -8.69 16.58
N ALA A 123 -9.25 -7.68 16.78
CA ALA A 123 -9.53 -6.52 17.63
C ALA A 123 -10.19 -5.38 16.86
N MET A 124 -11.42 -5.57 16.40
CA MET A 124 -12.16 -4.60 15.56
C MET A 124 -12.33 -3.23 16.24
N THR A 125 -12.54 -3.19 17.56
CA THR A 125 -12.71 -1.93 18.29
C THR A 125 -11.45 -1.06 18.25
N VAL A 126 -10.27 -1.66 18.27
CA VAL A 126 -8.98 -0.95 18.17
C VAL A 126 -8.86 -0.29 16.80
N PHE A 127 -9.30 -0.97 15.72
CA PHE A 127 -9.37 -0.40 14.40
C PHE A 127 -10.23 0.87 14.38
N LEU A 128 -11.43 0.84 14.97
CA LEU A 128 -12.32 2.01 15.04
C LEU A 128 -11.70 3.18 15.80
N TYR A 129 -11.01 2.91 16.91
CA TYR A 129 -10.29 3.94 17.66
C TYR A 129 -9.16 4.56 16.86
N ALA A 130 -8.37 3.75 16.16
CA ALA A 130 -7.30 4.25 15.30
C ALA A 130 -7.82 5.18 14.19
N PHE A 131 -8.97 4.84 13.62
CA PHE A 131 -9.61 5.66 12.57
C PHE A 131 -10.22 6.96 13.09
N ARG A 132 -10.60 7.02 14.35
CA ARG A 132 -11.08 8.27 14.95
C ARG A 132 -10.01 9.34 14.99
N GLU A 133 -8.76 8.94 15.25
CA GLU A 133 -7.62 9.87 15.36
C GLU A 133 -6.95 10.14 14.00
N ARG A 134 -7.23 9.31 12.98
CA ARG A 134 -6.70 9.41 11.63
C ARG A 134 -7.49 10.41 10.78
#